data_e2f9d3ca27f6681b4384693c6b27bb26
#
_entry.id   e2f9d3ca27f6681b4384693c6b27bb26
#
_cell.length_a   1.000
_cell.length_b   1.000
_cell.length_c   1.000
_cell.angle_alpha   90.00
_cell.angle_beta   90.00
_cell.angle_gamma   90.00
#
_symmetry.space_group_name_H-M   'P 1'
#
loop_
_entity.id
_entity.type
_entity.pdbx_description
1 polymer ?
#
loop_
_entity_poly.entity_id
_entity_poly.type
_entity_poly.pdbx_seq_one_letter_code
_entity_poly.pdbx_strand_id
1 'polypeptide(L)'
;MTKSDQDVRCELSALYRILHMYGMTDLANQCAGARSAEDKDCSFVHPYGMFYEEITASSLVKIDKDGRKINSDGPWLNDGCINLAQWIFNSRSDVNFYVHGHANDVMAVGGTKEGLMYLSQAAVYLNHLIGYIDYEFVEDKDFGKKFENLIGKHDILITRNHGYLSLIHI
;
A
#
# COMPACT_ATOMS: atom_id res chain seq x y z
N MET A 1 -22.10 -15.21 -0.95
CA MET A 1 -21.89 -14.64 -2.31
C MET A 1 -20.39 -14.48 -2.51
N THR A 2 -19.87 -14.82 -3.67
CA THR A 2 -18.45 -14.60 -4.00
C THR A 2 -18.25 -13.09 -4.23
N LYS A 3 -17.23 -12.52 -3.64
CA LYS A 3 -16.87 -11.10 -3.81
C LYS A 3 -16.54 -10.83 -5.29
N SER A 4 -17.01 -9.73 -5.84
CA SER A 4 -16.74 -9.30 -7.21
C SER A 4 -15.65 -8.22 -7.27
N ASP A 5 -15.10 -7.96 -8.44
CA ASP A 5 -14.19 -6.83 -8.66
C ASP A 5 -14.86 -5.47 -8.37
N GLN A 6 -16.18 -5.38 -8.60
CA GLN A 6 -16.93 -4.16 -8.25
C GLN A 6 -16.98 -3.95 -6.73
N ASP A 7 -17.15 -5.02 -5.94
CA ASP A 7 -17.12 -4.93 -4.47
C ASP A 7 -15.73 -4.46 -4.00
N VAL A 8 -14.66 -5.04 -4.55
CA VAL A 8 -13.28 -4.64 -4.24
C VAL A 8 -13.01 -3.17 -4.58
N ARG A 9 -13.50 -2.69 -5.72
CA ARG A 9 -13.39 -1.27 -6.11
C ARG A 9 -14.13 -0.35 -5.14
N CYS A 10 -15.33 -0.73 -4.71
CA CYS A 10 -16.09 0.02 -3.72
C CYS A 10 -15.36 0.09 -2.38
N GLU A 11 -14.85 -1.04 -1.90
CA GLU A 11 -14.09 -1.09 -0.63
C GLU A 11 -12.78 -0.29 -0.72
N LEU A 12 -12.03 -0.40 -1.80
CA LEU A 12 -10.80 0.37 -1.98
C LEU A 12 -11.08 1.88 -2.04
N SER A 13 -12.13 2.30 -2.74
CA SER A 13 -12.53 3.72 -2.76
C SER A 13 -13.00 4.21 -1.39
N ALA A 14 -13.69 3.36 -0.62
CA ALA A 14 -14.07 3.68 0.76
C ALA A 14 -12.83 3.81 1.67
N LEU A 15 -11.83 2.95 1.50
CA LEU A 15 -10.56 3.03 2.22
C LEU A 15 -9.85 4.38 1.97
N TYR A 16 -9.78 4.84 0.73
CA TYR A 16 -9.22 6.16 0.40
C TYR A 16 -9.95 7.29 1.12
N ARG A 17 -11.30 7.25 1.18
CA ARG A 17 -12.10 8.24 1.89
C ARG A 17 -11.87 8.21 3.41
N ILE A 18 -11.70 7.03 3.98
CA ILE A 18 -11.37 6.86 5.40
C ILE A 18 -10.00 7.48 5.68
N LEU A 19 -9.00 7.19 4.86
CA LEU A 19 -7.67 7.78 5.00
C LEU A 19 -7.72 9.32 4.93
N HIS A 20 -8.51 9.87 3.99
CA HIS A 20 -8.75 11.31 3.91
C HIS A 20 -9.41 11.87 5.17
N MET A 21 -10.48 11.22 5.67
CA MET A 21 -11.20 11.65 6.88
C MET A 21 -10.30 11.71 8.12
N TYR A 22 -9.30 10.83 8.21
CA TYR A 22 -8.33 10.83 9.32
C TYR A 22 -7.10 11.69 9.06
N GLY A 23 -7.06 12.47 7.98
CA GLY A 23 -5.91 13.30 7.63
C GLY A 23 -4.65 12.52 7.28
N MET A 24 -4.81 11.26 6.90
CA MET A 24 -3.71 10.38 6.49
C MET A 24 -3.46 10.51 4.99
N THR A 25 -3.21 11.74 4.55
CA THR A 25 -2.98 12.08 3.13
C THR A 25 -1.73 12.95 2.98
N ASP A 26 -1.04 12.79 1.88
CA ASP A 26 0.09 13.63 1.47
C ASP A 26 0.00 13.90 -0.04
N LEU A 27 -0.95 14.77 -0.41
CA LEU A 27 -1.26 15.09 -1.80
C LEU A 27 -1.50 13.81 -2.63
N ALA A 28 -0.65 13.57 -3.65
CA ALA A 28 -0.70 12.40 -4.52
C ALA A 28 0.46 11.40 -4.28
N ASN A 29 1.20 11.54 -3.16
CA ASN A 29 2.44 10.80 -2.93
C ASN A 29 2.28 9.49 -2.15
N GLN A 30 1.07 9.09 -1.88
CA GLN A 30 0.74 7.87 -1.15
C GLN A 30 -0.16 6.98 -2.02
N CYS A 31 -0.32 5.74 -1.64
CA CYS A 31 -1.21 4.84 -2.35
C CYS A 31 -1.80 3.74 -1.46
N ALA A 32 -2.95 3.26 -1.87
CA ALA A 32 -3.48 1.99 -1.45
C ALA A 32 -3.79 1.15 -2.69
N GLY A 33 -3.80 -0.15 -2.53
CA GLY A 33 -4.17 -1.06 -3.60
C GLY A 33 -4.95 -2.25 -3.09
N ALA A 34 -5.64 -2.92 -4.00
CA ALA A 34 -6.42 -4.10 -3.69
C ALA A 34 -6.25 -5.17 -4.77
N ARG A 35 -6.15 -6.43 -4.34
CA ARG A 35 -6.15 -7.59 -5.25
C ARG A 35 -7.52 -7.76 -5.88
N SER A 36 -7.57 -8.08 -7.16
CA SER A 36 -8.80 -8.44 -7.86
C SER A 36 -9.41 -9.70 -7.23
N ALA A 37 -10.73 -9.69 -7.05
CA ALA A 37 -11.47 -10.85 -6.58
C ALA A 37 -11.64 -11.91 -7.68
N GLU A 38 -11.75 -11.46 -8.93
CA GLU A 38 -12.05 -12.29 -10.10
C GLU A 38 -10.78 -12.85 -10.76
N ASP A 39 -9.65 -12.11 -10.66
CA ASP A 39 -8.36 -12.52 -11.23
C ASP A 39 -7.22 -12.21 -10.25
N LYS A 40 -6.70 -13.23 -9.60
CA LYS A 40 -5.67 -13.08 -8.56
C LYS A 40 -4.31 -12.56 -9.06
N ASP A 41 -4.08 -12.60 -10.35
CA ASP A 41 -2.91 -12.00 -11.01
C ASP A 41 -3.10 -10.51 -11.33
N CYS A 42 -4.26 -9.94 -11.00
CA CYS A 42 -4.57 -8.54 -11.20
C CYS A 42 -4.81 -7.81 -9.88
N SER A 43 -4.64 -6.49 -9.90
CA SER A 43 -4.90 -5.61 -8.77
C SER A 43 -5.44 -4.25 -9.22
N PHE A 44 -5.97 -3.49 -8.27
CA PHE A 44 -6.49 -2.14 -8.49
C PHE A 44 -5.61 -1.13 -7.77
N VAL A 45 -5.30 -0.04 -8.48
CA VAL A 45 -4.57 1.13 -7.98
C VAL A 45 -5.28 2.40 -8.41
N HIS A 46 -5.01 3.53 -7.75
CA HIS A 46 -5.62 4.81 -8.12
C HIS A 46 -4.84 5.52 -9.24
N PRO A 47 -5.52 6.38 -10.04
CA PRO A 47 -4.86 7.27 -10.99
C PRO A 47 -3.95 8.26 -10.27
N TYR A 48 -2.76 8.51 -10.79
CA TYR A 48 -1.89 9.53 -10.25
C TYR A 48 -2.48 10.95 -10.42
N GLY A 49 -2.32 11.76 -9.39
CA GLY A 49 -2.77 13.15 -9.38
C GLY A 49 -4.20 13.36 -8.86
N MET A 50 -4.96 12.30 -8.60
CA MET A 50 -6.24 12.40 -7.89
C MET A 50 -6.01 12.48 -6.38
N PHE A 51 -6.71 13.39 -5.72
CA PHE A 51 -6.79 13.41 -4.26
C PHE A 51 -7.65 12.25 -3.76
N TYR A 52 -7.41 11.83 -2.52
CA TYR A 52 -8.08 10.65 -1.94
C TYR A 52 -9.61 10.79 -1.88
N GLU A 53 -10.14 11.98 -1.62
CA GLU A 53 -11.57 12.28 -1.64
C GLU A 53 -12.20 12.24 -3.04
N GLU A 54 -11.40 12.33 -4.10
CA GLU A 54 -11.87 12.28 -5.49
C GLU A 54 -11.94 10.85 -6.03
N ILE A 55 -11.23 9.90 -5.37
CA ILE A 55 -11.15 8.51 -5.85
C ILE A 55 -12.49 7.81 -5.69
N THR A 56 -12.98 7.24 -6.80
CA THR A 56 -14.22 6.48 -6.88
C THR A 56 -13.95 5.05 -7.35
N ALA A 57 -14.90 4.15 -7.16
CA ALA A 57 -14.80 2.78 -7.66
C ALA A 57 -14.53 2.73 -9.18
N SER A 58 -15.13 3.66 -9.95
CA SER A 58 -14.95 3.74 -11.40
C SER A 58 -13.64 4.35 -11.85
N SER A 59 -12.98 5.18 -11.01
CA SER A 59 -11.69 5.80 -11.35
C SER A 59 -10.50 4.84 -11.16
N LEU A 60 -10.66 3.79 -10.35
CA LEU A 60 -9.58 2.83 -10.09
C LEU A 60 -9.16 2.09 -11.37
N VAL A 61 -7.87 1.86 -11.50
CA VAL A 61 -7.27 1.21 -12.68
C VAL A 61 -6.87 -0.21 -12.34
N LYS A 62 -7.24 -1.17 -13.19
CA LYS A 62 -6.81 -2.57 -13.07
C LYS A 62 -5.46 -2.74 -13.76
N ILE A 63 -4.50 -3.33 -13.06
CA ILE A 63 -3.18 -3.71 -13.57
C ILE A 63 -2.95 -5.21 -13.42
N ASP A 64 -2.13 -5.78 -14.30
CA ASP A 64 -1.68 -7.17 -14.20
C ASP A 64 -0.48 -7.31 -13.23
N LYS A 65 -0.03 -8.55 -13.01
CA LYS A 65 1.12 -8.87 -12.16
C LYS A 65 2.45 -8.25 -12.62
N ASP A 66 2.55 -7.87 -13.90
CA ASP A 66 3.71 -7.19 -14.46
C ASP A 66 3.55 -5.64 -14.41
N GLY A 67 2.51 -5.13 -13.77
CA GLY A 67 2.23 -3.70 -13.62
C GLY A 67 1.63 -3.02 -14.85
N ARG A 68 1.25 -3.80 -15.89
CA ARG A 68 0.66 -3.24 -17.10
C ARG A 68 -0.83 -2.99 -16.88
N LYS A 69 -1.31 -1.84 -17.36
CA LYS A 69 -2.75 -1.56 -17.37
C LYS A 69 -3.49 -2.56 -18.25
N ILE A 70 -4.56 -3.15 -17.71
CA ILE A 70 -5.45 -4.02 -18.50
C ILE A 70 -6.13 -3.22 -19.63
N ASN A 71 -6.47 -1.96 -19.37
CA ASN A 71 -6.91 -1.02 -20.38
C ASN A 71 -5.79 0.01 -20.64
N SER A 72 -5.13 -0.07 -21.79
CA SER A 72 -3.99 0.78 -22.15
C SER A 72 -4.32 2.27 -22.17
N ASP A 73 -5.56 2.62 -22.52
CA ASP A 73 -6.03 4.02 -22.66
C ASP A 73 -6.38 4.66 -21.32
N GLY A 74 -6.18 3.94 -20.20
CA GLY A 74 -6.42 4.45 -18.86
C GLY A 74 -5.46 5.57 -18.43
N PRO A 75 -5.78 6.27 -17.33
CA PRO A 75 -5.00 7.40 -16.84
C PRO A 75 -3.58 6.97 -16.48
N TRP A 76 -2.69 7.96 -16.29
CA TRP A 76 -1.33 7.72 -15.84
C TRP A 76 -1.31 7.21 -14.39
N LEU A 77 -0.36 6.32 -14.09
CA LEU A 77 -0.15 5.71 -12.78
C LEU A 77 1.26 6.06 -12.29
N ASN A 78 1.44 6.15 -10.97
CA ASN A 78 2.74 6.35 -10.38
C ASN A 78 3.51 5.02 -10.35
N ASP A 79 4.75 5.01 -10.85
CA ASP A 79 5.58 3.80 -10.90
C ASP A 79 5.86 3.22 -9.50
N GLY A 80 6.02 4.06 -8.48
CA GLY A 80 6.17 3.61 -7.10
C GLY A 80 4.94 2.84 -6.60
N CYS A 81 3.73 3.28 -6.94
CA CYS A 81 2.50 2.57 -6.59
C CYS A 81 2.36 1.25 -7.35
N ILE A 82 2.76 1.22 -8.64
CA ILE A 82 2.79 -0.01 -9.43
C ILE A 82 3.78 -1.01 -8.81
N ASN A 83 4.99 -0.58 -8.50
CA ASN A 83 6.04 -1.41 -7.90
C ASN A 83 5.59 -1.99 -6.56
N LEU A 84 4.98 -1.18 -5.68
CA LEU A 84 4.42 -1.65 -4.41
C LEU A 84 3.36 -2.72 -4.62
N ALA A 85 2.41 -2.51 -5.52
CA ALA A 85 1.39 -3.50 -5.83
C ALA A 85 2.01 -4.82 -6.32
N GLN A 86 3.00 -4.75 -7.23
CA GLN A 86 3.70 -5.92 -7.73
C GLN A 86 4.44 -6.67 -6.61
N TRP A 87 5.28 -5.99 -5.83
CA TRP A 87 6.06 -6.62 -4.77
C TRP A 87 5.17 -7.29 -3.72
N ILE A 88 4.08 -6.61 -3.31
CA ILE A 88 3.15 -7.12 -2.30
C ILE A 88 2.37 -8.31 -2.85
N PHE A 89 1.67 -8.12 -3.96
CA PHE A 89 0.72 -9.13 -4.43
C PHE A 89 1.39 -10.34 -5.08
N ASN A 90 2.61 -10.21 -5.60
CA ASN A 90 3.38 -11.35 -6.09
C ASN A 90 4.03 -12.16 -4.95
N SER A 91 4.36 -11.51 -3.82
CA SER A 91 5.02 -12.16 -2.68
C SER A 91 4.04 -12.72 -1.63
N ARG A 92 2.84 -12.15 -1.49
CA ARG A 92 1.86 -12.43 -0.43
C ARG A 92 0.48 -12.73 -1.01
N SER A 93 0.20 -14.01 -1.28
CA SER A 93 -1.11 -14.45 -1.83
C SER A 93 -2.27 -14.30 -0.85
N ASP A 94 -2.00 -14.18 0.44
CA ASP A 94 -2.95 -13.97 1.54
C ASP A 94 -3.37 -12.51 1.71
N VAL A 95 -2.59 -11.55 1.17
CA VAL A 95 -2.90 -10.13 1.26
C VAL A 95 -3.88 -9.72 0.18
N ASN A 96 -4.98 -9.07 0.58
CA ASN A 96 -6.01 -8.56 -0.32
C ASN A 96 -5.97 -7.04 -0.50
N PHE A 97 -5.53 -6.29 0.52
CA PHE A 97 -5.37 -4.83 0.45
C PHE A 97 -4.04 -4.41 1.06
N TYR A 98 -3.52 -3.27 0.63
CA TYR A 98 -2.43 -2.59 1.30
C TYR A 98 -2.67 -1.09 1.37
N VAL A 99 -2.03 -0.45 2.34
CA VAL A 99 -1.92 1.01 2.46
C VAL A 99 -0.46 1.37 2.61
N HIS A 100 0.03 2.24 1.74
CA HIS A 100 1.28 2.97 1.92
C HIS A 100 0.96 4.43 2.23
N GLY A 101 1.56 4.96 3.29
CA GLY A 101 1.26 6.31 3.73
C GLY A 101 2.42 7.00 4.44
N HIS A 102 2.28 8.34 4.56
CA HIS A 102 3.26 9.24 5.16
C HIS A 102 2.67 9.94 6.40
N ALA A 103 1.92 9.21 7.25
CA ALA A 103 1.38 9.79 8.48
C ALA A 103 2.51 10.35 9.35
N ASN A 104 2.39 11.61 9.77
CA ASN A 104 3.44 12.35 10.48
C ASN A 104 3.99 11.63 11.70
N ASP A 105 3.10 11.03 12.51
CA ASP A 105 3.51 10.31 13.72
C ASP A 105 4.33 9.06 13.38
N VAL A 106 3.97 8.34 12.32
CA VAL A 106 4.72 7.16 11.87
C VAL A 106 6.04 7.54 11.24
N MET A 107 6.08 8.63 10.47
CA MET A 107 7.34 9.18 9.94
C MET A 107 8.26 9.63 11.07
N ALA A 108 7.73 10.27 12.11
CA ALA A 108 8.51 10.65 13.29
C ALA A 108 9.14 9.43 13.99
N VAL A 109 8.36 8.36 14.19
CA VAL A 109 8.86 7.08 14.73
C VAL A 109 9.92 6.48 13.81
N GLY A 110 9.66 6.43 12.50
CA GLY A 110 10.58 5.90 11.49
C GLY A 110 11.89 6.68 11.36
N GLY A 111 11.89 7.97 11.73
CA GLY A 111 13.07 8.84 11.77
C GLY A 111 13.96 8.63 13.00
N THR A 112 13.48 7.91 14.03
CA THR A 112 14.28 7.60 15.21
C THR A 112 15.08 6.31 15.03
N LYS A 113 16.24 6.23 15.68
CA LYS A 113 17.05 5.01 15.67
C LYS A 113 16.33 3.84 16.34
N GLU A 114 15.61 4.11 17.41
CA GLU A 114 14.90 3.13 18.23
C GLU A 114 13.64 2.59 17.55
N GLY A 115 13.02 3.36 16.64
CA GLY A 115 11.73 3.02 16.06
C GLY A 115 10.59 3.08 17.08
N LEU A 116 9.60 2.21 16.96
CA LEU A 116 8.47 2.16 17.88
C LEU A 116 8.89 1.61 19.24
N MET A 117 8.96 2.49 20.25
CA MET A 117 9.28 2.13 21.62
C MET A 117 8.06 1.60 22.39
N TYR A 118 8.25 0.74 23.37
CA TYR A 118 7.18 0.17 24.22
C TYR A 118 6.60 1.17 25.22
N LEU A 119 6.17 2.32 24.75
CA LEU A 119 5.63 3.41 25.59
C LEU A 119 4.11 3.35 25.80
N SER A 120 3.43 2.43 25.15
CA SER A 120 1.98 2.23 25.29
C SER A 120 1.61 0.77 25.07
N GLN A 121 0.43 0.38 25.54
CA GLN A 121 -0.12 -0.95 25.29
C GLN A 121 -0.22 -1.27 23.78
N ALA A 122 -0.66 -0.31 22.98
CA ALA A 122 -0.75 -0.48 21.52
C ALA A 122 0.64 -0.73 20.91
N ALA A 123 1.68 0.01 21.36
CA ALA A 123 3.04 -0.19 20.88
C ALA A 123 3.58 -1.60 21.22
N VAL A 124 3.24 -2.13 22.39
CA VAL A 124 3.62 -3.51 22.78
C VAL A 124 2.97 -4.53 21.87
N TYR A 125 1.67 -4.36 21.54
CA TYR A 125 0.96 -5.28 20.65
C TYR A 125 1.41 -5.19 19.19
N LEU A 126 1.77 -4.03 18.70
CA LEU A 126 2.12 -3.83 17.29
C LEU A 126 3.60 -4.11 16.99
N ASN A 127 4.48 -3.95 17.96
CA ASN A 127 5.94 -3.98 17.71
C ASN A 127 6.42 -5.27 17.02
N HIS A 128 5.86 -6.42 17.39
CA HIS A 128 6.25 -7.71 16.80
C HIS A 128 5.77 -7.91 15.35
N LEU A 129 4.80 -7.09 14.89
CA LEU A 129 4.31 -7.12 13.52
C LEU A 129 5.11 -6.20 12.59
N ILE A 130 5.98 -5.33 13.16
CA ILE A 130 6.66 -4.28 12.43
C ILE A 130 8.05 -4.74 11.99
N GLY A 131 8.29 -4.68 10.67
CA GLY A 131 9.62 -4.70 10.07
C GLY A 131 10.10 -3.29 9.77
N TYR A 132 11.42 -3.10 9.75
CA TYR A 132 12.06 -1.84 9.39
C TYR A 132 12.97 -2.04 8.19
N ILE A 133 12.94 -1.07 7.27
CA ILE A 133 13.84 -1.01 6.11
C ILE A 133 14.30 0.44 5.94
N ASP A 134 15.58 0.63 5.66
CA ASP A 134 16.08 1.95 5.29
C ASP A 134 15.53 2.35 3.93
N TYR A 135 15.17 3.63 3.78
CA TYR A 135 14.66 4.13 2.52
C TYR A 135 15.74 4.11 1.43
N GLU A 136 15.39 3.51 0.30
CA GLU A 136 16.14 3.55 -0.94
C GLU A 136 15.16 3.93 -2.07
N PHE A 137 15.66 4.33 -3.22
CA PHE A 137 14.77 4.65 -4.35
C PHE A 137 14.05 3.39 -4.85
N VAL A 138 12.74 3.50 -5.04
CA VAL A 138 11.85 2.39 -5.43
C VAL A 138 12.13 1.83 -6.84
N GLU A 139 12.94 2.49 -7.63
CA GLU A 139 13.43 2.00 -8.93
C GLU A 139 14.61 1.03 -8.79
N ASP A 140 15.22 0.93 -7.61
CA ASP A 140 16.32 0.00 -7.37
C ASP A 140 15.77 -1.44 -7.23
N LYS A 141 16.19 -2.31 -8.16
CA LYS A 141 15.79 -3.74 -8.16
C LYS A 141 16.26 -4.49 -6.90
N ASP A 142 17.37 -4.09 -6.32
CA ASP A 142 17.86 -4.70 -5.08
C ASP A 142 17.01 -4.27 -3.87
N PHE A 143 16.49 -3.04 -3.88
CA PHE A 143 15.52 -2.60 -2.91
C PHE A 143 14.23 -3.43 -2.98
N GLY A 144 13.68 -3.68 -4.17
CA GLY A 144 12.51 -4.51 -4.37
C GLY A 144 12.65 -5.89 -3.73
N LYS A 145 13.79 -6.57 -3.94
CA LYS A 145 14.06 -7.88 -3.32
C LYS A 145 14.17 -7.83 -1.79
N LYS A 146 14.82 -6.79 -1.23
CA LYS A 146 14.89 -6.58 0.22
C LYS A 146 13.49 -6.37 0.79
N PHE A 147 12.68 -5.57 0.09
CA PHE A 147 11.31 -5.27 0.46
C PHE A 147 10.43 -6.53 0.46
N GLU A 148 10.45 -7.32 -0.61
CA GLU A 148 9.72 -8.60 -0.71
C GLU A 148 10.08 -9.58 0.41
N ASN A 149 11.36 -9.68 0.77
CA ASN A 149 11.81 -10.53 1.88
C ASN A 149 11.26 -10.07 3.24
N LEU A 150 11.08 -8.77 3.45
CA LEU A 150 10.55 -8.22 4.69
C LEU A 150 9.04 -8.36 4.77
N ILE A 151 8.30 -8.06 3.70
CA ILE A 151 6.84 -8.23 3.68
C ILE A 151 6.45 -9.72 3.78
N GLY A 152 7.33 -10.65 3.45
CA GLY A 152 7.14 -12.08 3.70
C GLY A 152 7.13 -12.47 5.18
N LYS A 153 7.53 -11.57 6.08
CA LYS A 153 7.69 -11.83 7.53
C LYS A 153 6.87 -10.87 8.40
N HIS A 154 6.45 -9.73 7.87
CA HIS A 154 5.82 -8.66 8.64
C HIS A 154 4.60 -8.13 7.91
N ASP A 155 3.55 -7.82 8.66
CA ASP A 155 2.32 -7.22 8.12
C ASP A 155 2.36 -5.70 8.13
N ILE A 156 3.33 -5.12 8.84
CA ILE A 156 3.60 -3.69 8.89
C ILE A 156 5.07 -3.45 8.60
N LEU A 157 5.37 -2.56 7.66
CA LEU A 157 6.73 -2.07 7.44
C LEU A 157 6.80 -0.57 7.72
N ILE A 158 7.85 -0.16 8.41
CA ILE A 158 8.27 1.23 8.50
C ILE A 158 9.52 1.40 7.63
N THR A 159 9.36 2.17 6.56
CA THR A 159 10.48 2.62 5.73
C THR A 159 11.08 3.85 6.41
N ARG A 160 12.28 3.70 6.96
CA ARG A 160 12.92 4.77 7.75
C ARG A 160 13.08 6.04 6.93
N ASN A 161 12.75 7.17 7.55
CA ASN A 161 12.79 8.50 6.92
C ASN A 161 11.88 8.66 5.69
N HIS A 162 10.85 7.80 5.53
CA HIS A 162 9.94 7.86 4.40
C HIS A 162 8.47 7.71 4.83
N GLY A 163 8.05 6.52 5.27
CA GLY A 163 6.64 6.26 5.56
C GLY A 163 6.40 4.84 6.07
N TYR A 164 5.21 4.35 5.86
CA TYR A 164 4.81 3.01 6.29
C TYR A 164 4.07 2.24 5.21
N LEU A 165 4.06 0.93 5.37
CA LEU A 165 3.18 0.00 4.67
C LEU A 165 2.39 -0.80 5.70
N SER A 166 1.10 -0.98 5.48
CA SER A 166 0.24 -1.89 6.23
C SER A 166 -0.43 -2.87 5.27
N LEU A 167 -0.35 -4.15 5.58
CA LEU A 167 -0.96 -5.23 4.81
C LEU A 167 -2.27 -5.65 5.46
N ILE A 168 -3.29 -5.89 4.65
CA ILE A 168 -4.65 -6.19 5.10
C ILE A 168 -5.12 -7.47 4.43
N HIS A 169 -5.62 -8.42 5.23
CA HIS A 169 -5.95 -9.78 4.80
C HIS A 169 -7.44 -10.06 4.62
N ILE A 170 -8.31 -9.05 4.80
CA ILE A 170 -9.77 -9.18 4.69
C ILE A 170 -10.27 -9.21 3.26
#